data_43667b354e5257c600d0ffb68eb238aa
#
_entry.id   43667b354e5257c600d0ffb68eb238aa
#
_cell.length_a   1.000
_cell.length_b   1.000
_cell.length_c   1.000
_cell.angle_alpha   90.00
_cell.angle_beta   90.00
_cell.angle_gamma   90.00
#
_symmetry.space_group_name_H-M   'P 1'
#
loop_
_entity.id
_entity.type
_entity.pdbx_description
1 polymer ?
#
loop_
_entity_poly.entity_id
_entity_poly.type
_entity_poly.pdbx_seq_one_letter_code
_entity_poly.pdbx_strand_id
1 'polypeptide(L)'
;MSLALILFPAACGSLPPQSEHAADIAVANKQYNRIMSLVGDWFLVDGNQLGQVIEVEQGQPFITYEISSAGNSVVEKLFAGQEKEMTTVYYMDDGALSLAHYCSLGNRPYMTEASSQDGNISFELVRVENMLDANDVHISSHSIEFLGENEMIAHWSSTKDQKPNKSSAFRVMRNP
;
A
#
# COMPACT_ATOMS: atom_id res chain seq x y z
N MET A 1 45.13 -49.39 -19.60
CA MET A 1 44.09 -48.68 -18.78
C MET A 1 43.97 -47.29 -19.36
N SER A 2 42.94 -47.06 -20.19
CA SER A 2 42.64 -45.73 -20.79
C SER A 2 41.64 -44.96 -19.91
N LEU A 3 42.06 -43.81 -19.48
CA LEU A 3 41.24 -42.88 -18.70
C LEU A 3 40.41 -42.02 -19.65
N ALA A 4 39.11 -42.20 -19.71
CA ALA A 4 38.20 -41.37 -20.51
C ALA A 4 37.84 -40.11 -19.72
N LEU A 5 38.21 -38.95 -20.26
CA LEU A 5 37.87 -37.61 -19.72
C LEU A 5 36.47 -37.27 -20.22
N ILE A 6 35.49 -37.25 -19.31
CA ILE A 6 34.10 -36.81 -19.60
C ILE A 6 34.05 -35.30 -19.46
N LEU A 7 33.94 -34.58 -20.57
CA LEU A 7 33.63 -33.15 -20.59
C LEU A 7 32.11 -32.95 -20.41
N PHE A 8 31.68 -32.31 -19.32
CA PHE A 8 30.35 -31.80 -19.18
C PHE A 8 30.22 -30.45 -19.89
N PRO A 9 29.23 -30.24 -20.76
CA PRO A 9 28.96 -28.93 -21.28
C PRO A 9 28.37 -28.03 -20.18
N ALA A 10 29.02 -26.89 -19.92
CA ALA A 10 28.46 -25.83 -19.10
C ALA A 10 27.23 -25.22 -19.80
N ALA A 11 26.04 -25.48 -19.29
CA ALA A 11 24.85 -24.75 -19.73
C ALA A 11 24.94 -23.31 -19.25
N CYS A 12 25.29 -22.40 -20.19
CA CYS A 12 25.15 -20.95 -19.97
C CYS A 12 23.66 -20.63 -19.93
N GLY A 13 23.04 -20.64 -18.72
CA GLY A 13 21.73 -20.07 -18.50
C GLY A 13 21.84 -18.55 -18.68
N SER A 14 21.19 -18.01 -19.70
CA SER A 14 21.04 -16.56 -19.85
C SER A 14 20.29 -16.00 -18.65
N LEU A 15 20.93 -15.12 -17.88
CA LEU A 15 20.27 -14.31 -16.87
C LEU A 15 19.21 -13.42 -17.56
N PRO A 16 18.05 -13.20 -16.93
CA PRO A 16 17.04 -12.27 -17.48
C PRO A 16 17.66 -10.87 -17.67
N PRO A 17 17.12 -10.07 -18.57
CA PRO A 17 17.69 -8.75 -18.88
C PRO A 17 17.64 -7.85 -17.64
N GLN A 18 18.82 -7.51 -17.13
CA GLN A 18 19.01 -6.66 -15.94
C GLN A 18 18.40 -5.25 -16.10
N SER A 19 18.05 -4.83 -17.31
CA SER A 19 17.53 -3.50 -17.62
C SER A 19 16.07 -3.30 -17.19
N GLU A 20 15.22 -4.30 -17.33
CA GLU A 20 13.80 -4.22 -16.95
C GLU A 20 13.67 -4.20 -15.41
N HIS A 21 14.32 -5.11 -14.72
CA HIS A 21 14.29 -5.17 -13.26
C HIS A 21 14.85 -3.90 -12.59
N ALA A 22 15.91 -3.30 -13.16
CA ALA A 22 16.44 -2.04 -12.66
C ALA A 22 15.47 -0.85 -12.87
N ALA A 23 14.69 -0.87 -13.97
CA ALA A 23 13.67 0.14 -14.23
C ALA A 23 12.50 0.01 -13.24
N ASP A 24 12.04 -1.21 -12.95
CA ASP A 24 10.96 -1.49 -12.01
C ASP A 24 11.34 -1.04 -10.58
N ILE A 25 12.55 -1.35 -10.13
CA ILE A 25 13.09 -0.89 -8.83
C ILE A 25 13.15 0.65 -8.79
N ALA A 26 13.55 1.30 -9.87
CA ALA A 26 13.61 2.76 -9.92
C ALA A 26 12.22 3.40 -9.83
N VAL A 27 11.21 2.79 -10.44
CA VAL A 27 9.79 3.23 -10.32
C VAL A 27 9.29 3.04 -8.90
N ALA A 28 9.48 1.86 -8.32
CA ALA A 28 9.06 1.56 -6.94
C ALA A 28 9.73 2.50 -5.93
N ASN A 29 11.02 2.81 -6.07
CA ASN A 29 11.70 3.80 -5.23
C ASN A 29 11.11 5.22 -5.39
N LYS A 30 10.73 5.62 -6.59
CA LYS A 30 10.04 6.90 -6.83
C LYS A 30 8.71 6.95 -6.08
N GLN A 31 7.92 5.88 -6.11
CA GLN A 31 6.63 5.83 -5.42
C GLN A 31 6.80 5.75 -3.91
N TYR A 32 7.79 5.00 -3.40
CA TYR A 32 8.12 5.01 -1.98
C TYR A 32 8.50 6.41 -1.49
N ASN A 33 9.29 7.16 -2.26
CA ASN A 33 9.61 8.55 -1.95
C ASN A 33 8.37 9.46 -1.93
N ARG A 34 7.36 9.17 -2.77
CA ARG A 34 6.05 9.86 -2.69
C ARG A 34 5.31 9.53 -1.42
N ILE A 35 5.30 8.26 -0.97
CA ILE A 35 4.73 7.89 0.33
C ILE A 35 5.48 8.60 1.46
N MET A 36 6.83 8.65 1.43
CA MET A 36 7.61 9.40 2.42
C MET A 36 7.27 10.90 2.43
N SER A 37 6.90 11.49 1.30
CA SER A 37 6.50 12.89 1.24
C SER A 37 5.15 13.18 1.92
N LEU A 38 4.36 12.14 2.26
CA LEU A 38 3.10 12.28 2.99
C LEU A 38 3.28 12.55 4.49
N VAL A 39 4.49 12.45 5.05
CA VAL A 39 4.77 12.63 6.47
C VAL A 39 4.14 13.91 7.02
N GLY A 40 3.43 13.76 8.15
CA GLY A 40 2.70 14.81 8.84
C GLY A 40 1.21 14.53 8.99
N ASP A 41 0.46 15.54 9.39
CA ASP A 41 -0.96 15.47 9.71
C ASP A 41 -1.81 15.87 8.50
N TRP A 42 -2.87 15.09 8.27
CA TRP A 42 -3.84 15.29 7.20
C TRP A 42 -5.25 15.36 7.79
N PHE A 43 -5.97 16.39 7.41
CA PHE A 43 -7.29 16.72 7.95
C PHE A 43 -8.37 16.37 6.92
N LEU A 44 -9.46 15.76 7.37
CA LEU A 44 -10.58 15.38 6.51
C LEU A 44 -11.28 16.64 5.96
N VAL A 45 -11.42 16.72 4.64
CA VAL A 45 -12.22 17.74 3.95
C VAL A 45 -13.64 17.22 3.74
N ASP A 46 -13.74 16.04 3.15
CA ASP A 46 -14.96 15.28 2.95
C ASP A 46 -14.64 13.80 2.76
N GLY A 47 -15.65 12.95 2.89
CA GLY A 47 -15.44 11.53 2.64
C GLY A 47 -16.62 10.65 3.01
N ASN A 48 -16.46 9.39 2.65
CA ASN A 48 -17.38 8.34 3.05
C ASN A 48 -16.60 7.12 3.56
N GLN A 49 -17.18 6.43 4.54
CA GLN A 49 -16.73 5.13 5.01
C GLN A 49 -17.78 4.09 4.66
N LEU A 50 -17.42 3.12 3.81
CA LEU A 50 -18.32 2.06 3.38
C LEU A 50 -19.65 2.58 2.79
N GLY A 51 -19.57 3.72 2.06
CA GLY A 51 -20.72 4.39 1.43
C GLY A 51 -21.52 5.31 2.35
N GLN A 52 -21.13 5.48 3.62
CA GLN A 52 -21.76 6.43 4.56
C GLN A 52 -20.88 7.68 4.69
N VAL A 53 -21.49 8.85 4.57
CA VAL A 53 -20.79 10.14 4.76
C VAL A 53 -20.24 10.23 6.19
N ILE A 54 -19.02 10.70 6.32
CA ILE A 54 -18.37 10.92 7.62
C ILE A 54 -18.49 12.39 7.98
N GLU A 55 -18.80 12.67 9.25
CA GLU A 55 -18.72 14.01 9.79
C GLU A 55 -17.27 14.45 9.97
N VAL A 56 -16.98 15.69 9.60
CA VAL A 56 -15.64 16.27 9.71
C VAL A 56 -15.46 16.82 11.11
N GLU A 57 -14.55 16.23 11.89
CA GLU A 57 -14.08 16.80 13.15
C GLU A 57 -12.99 17.81 12.88
N GLN A 58 -13.26 19.08 13.19
CA GLN A 58 -12.31 20.16 12.94
C GLN A 58 -11.14 20.12 13.95
N GLY A 59 -9.94 20.36 13.44
CA GLY A 59 -8.74 20.48 14.28
C GLY A 59 -8.13 19.14 14.74
N GLN A 60 -8.72 18.00 14.36
CA GLN A 60 -8.15 16.67 14.63
C GLN A 60 -7.61 16.06 13.35
N PRO A 61 -6.38 15.55 13.33
CA PRO A 61 -5.87 14.80 12.20
C PRO A 61 -6.74 13.56 11.93
N PHE A 62 -7.06 13.33 10.67
CA PHE A 62 -7.81 12.16 10.23
C PHE A 62 -6.88 11.04 9.77
N ILE A 63 -5.79 11.42 9.08
CA ILE A 63 -4.69 10.53 8.71
C ILE A 63 -3.39 11.17 9.20
N THR A 64 -2.49 10.37 9.76
CA THR A 64 -1.12 10.78 10.06
C THR A 64 -0.12 9.85 9.39
N TYR A 65 1.01 10.38 8.95
CA TYR A 65 2.12 9.60 8.40
C TYR A 65 3.41 9.90 9.14
N GLU A 66 4.14 8.86 9.52
CA GLU A 66 5.42 8.94 10.22
C GLU A 66 6.46 8.04 9.56
N ILE A 67 7.70 8.53 9.41
CA ILE A 67 8.83 7.69 9.01
C ILE A 67 9.27 6.84 10.19
N SER A 68 9.47 5.56 9.96
CA SER A 68 9.94 4.61 10.95
C SER A 68 11.10 3.76 10.41
N SER A 69 11.68 2.91 11.27
CA SER A 69 12.73 1.94 10.90
C SER A 69 13.91 2.57 10.16
N ALA A 70 14.36 3.77 10.62
CA ALA A 70 15.45 4.54 10.02
C ALA A 70 15.23 4.84 8.52
N GLY A 71 13.98 5.10 8.10
CA GLY A 71 13.61 5.41 6.72
C GLY A 71 13.18 4.20 5.89
N ASN A 72 13.17 2.98 6.46
CA ASN A 72 12.79 1.77 5.72
C ASN A 72 11.28 1.48 5.75
N SER A 73 10.51 2.27 6.49
CA SER A 73 9.04 2.18 6.50
C SER A 73 8.39 3.53 6.76
N VAL A 74 7.17 3.68 6.26
CA VAL A 74 6.26 4.79 6.58
C VAL A 74 5.03 4.19 7.24
N VAL A 75 4.66 4.72 8.39
CA VAL A 75 3.49 4.29 9.16
C VAL A 75 2.38 5.31 8.97
N GLU A 76 1.25 4.85 8.45
CA GLU A 76 0.00 5.61 8.36
C GLU A 76 -0.91 5.20 9.52
N LYS A 77 -1.56 6.16 10.13
CA LYS A 77 -2.70 5.95 11.02
C LYS A 77 -3.93 6.57 10.39
N LEU A 78 -4.89 5.75 10.03
CA LEU A 78 -6.19 6.18 9.53
C LEU A 78 -7.18 6.24 10.70
N PHE A 79 -8.02 7.26 10.78
CA PHE A 79 -8.82 7.62 11.95
C PHE A 79 -7.95 7.90 13.19
N ALA A 80 -6.89 8.69 12.99
CA ALA A 80 -5.86 8.94 13.98
C ALA A 80 -6.42 9.40 15.32
N GLY A 81 -6.00 8.74 16.41
CA GLY A 81 -6.46 9.02 17.78
C GLY A 81 -7.89 8.57 18.12
N GLN A 82 -8.63 7.95 17.19
CA GLN A 82 -9.99 7.45 17.43
C GLN A 82 -9.98 5.97 17.85
N GLU A 83 -11.05 5.50 18.47
CA GLU A 83 -11.21 4.09 18.88
C GLU A 83 -11.06 3.10 17.74
N LYS A 84 -11.44 3.50 16.53
CA LYS A 84 -11.34 2.69 15.30
C LYS A 84 -10.05 2.95 14.49
N GLU A 85 -9.02 3.53 15.12
CA GLU A 85 -7.73 3.76 14.45
C GLU A 85 -7.21 2.48 13.80
N MET A 86 -6.78 2.61 12.55
CA MET A 86 -6.14 1.54 11.79
C MET A 86 -4.75 1.96 11.41
N THR A 87 -3.84 0.99 11.29
CA THR A 87 -2.44 1.24 10.93
C THR A 87 -2.11 0.59 9.60
N THR A 88 -1.47 1.34 8.71
CA THR A 88 -0.87 0.83 7.48
C THR A 88 0.63 1.07 7.52
N VAL A 89 1.42 0.06 7.19
CA VAL A 89 2.87 0.17 7.08
C VAL A 89 3.26 -0.01 5.63
N TYR A 90 3.87 1.00 5.04
CA TYR A 90 4.42 0.97 3.67
C TYR A 90 5.92 0.67 3.75
N TYR A 91 6.41 -0.19 2.89
CA TYR A 91 7.81 -0.63 2.84
C TYR A 91 8.20 -1.14 1.45
N MET A 92 9.50 -1.30 1.21
CA MET A 92 9.99 -1.96 0.01
C MET A 92 10.17 -3.46 0.28
N ASP A 93 9.64 -4.32 -0.59
CA ASP A 93 9.73 -5.77 -0.52
C ASP A 93 10.25 -6.30 -1.87
N ASP A 94 11.46 -6.84 -1.89
CA ASP A 94 12.15 -7.34 -3.09
C ASP A 94 12.11 -6.37 -4.30
N GLY A 95 12.20 -5.07 -4.02
CA GLY A 95 12.20 -4.02 -5.04
C GLY A 95 10.81 -3.53 -5.45
N ALA A 96 9.73 -4.04 -4.85
CA ALA A 96 8.36 -3.58 -5.03
C ALA A 96 7.88 -2.76 -3.84
N LEU A 97 7.12 -1.69 -4.08
CA LEU A 97 6.43 -0.97 -3.03
C LEU A 97 5.26 -1.82 -2.51
N SER A 98 5.26 -2.10 -1.22
CA SER A 98 4.30 -2.97 -0.55
C SER A 98 3.73 -2.32 0.70
N LEU A 99 2.60 -2.84 1.16
CA LEU A 99 1.99 -2.43 2.42
C LEU A 99 1.40 -3.61 3.21
N ALA A 100 1.31 -3.41 4.53
CA ALA A 100 0.54 -4.23 5.45
C ALA A 100 -0.47 -3.34 6.17
N HIS A 101 -1.77 -3.66 6.04
CA HIS A 101 -2.85 -2.89 6.66
C HIS A 101 -3.43 -3.65 7.87
N TYR A 102 -3.31 -3.08 9.06
CA TYR A 102 -3.88 -3.62 10.31
C TYR A 102 -5.30 -3.07 10.48
N CYS A 103 -6.26 -3.86 10.01
CA CYS A 103 -7.65 -3.45 9.93
C CYS A 103 -8.37 -3.56 11.28
N SER A 104 -9.30 -2.66 11.55
CA SER A 104 -10.21 -2.74 12.71
C SER A 104 -11.12 -3.97 12.68
N LEU A 105 -11.22 -4.66 11.54
CA LEU A 105 -11.87 -5.97 11.41
C LEU A 105 -11.05 -7.13 12.03
N GLY A 106 -9.81 -6.87 12.47
CA GLY A 106 -8.91 -7.85 13.05
C GLY A 106 -8.09 -8.64 12.03
N ASN A 107 -8.40 -8.56 10.75
CA ASN A 107 -7.57 -9.15 9.69
C ASN A 107 -6.48 -8.20 9.20
N ARG A 108 -5.53 -8.74 8.44
CA ARG A 108 -4.36 -8.01 7.98
C ARG A 108 -4.10 -8.27 6.49
N PRO A 109 -4.66 -7.44 5.60
CA PRO A 109 -4.33 -7.47 4.18
C PRO A 109 -2.89 -7.02 3.92
N TYR A 110 -2.19 -7.76 3.05
CA TYR A 110 -0.91 -7.40 2.46
C TYR A 110 -1.14 -7.09 0.99
N MET A 111 -0.61 -5.96 0.53
CA MET A 111 -0.79 -5.50 -0.83
C MET A 111 0.55 -5.08 -1.43
N THR A 112 0.64 -5.16 -2.75
CA THR A 112 1.77 -4.65 -3.53
C THR A 112 1.29 -3.63 -4.54
N GLU A 113 2.19 -2.76 -4.98
CA GLU A 113 1.90 -1.80 -6.03
C GLU A 113 1.48 -2.53 -7.31
N ALA A 114 0.28 -2.22 -7.81
CA ALA A 114 -0.27 -2.79 -9.04
C ALA A 114 0.01 -1.91 -10.25
N SER A 115 -0.12 -0.58 -10.08
CA SER A 115 0.18 0.40 -11.11
C SER A 115 0.41 1.77 -10.48
N SER A 116 1.29 2.54 -11.09
CA SER A 116 1.49 3.95 -10.77
C SER A 116 1.42 4.75 -12.05
N GLN A 117 0.50 5.70 -12.07
CA GLN A 117 0.42 6.72 -13.12
C GLN A 117 0.69 8.07 -12.48
N ASP A 118 0.98 9.08 -13.29
CA ASP A 118 1.14 10.45 -12.80
C ASP A 118 -0.10 10.86 -12.00
N GLY A 119 0.10 11.11 -10.70
CA GLY A 119 -0.97 11.49 -9.79
C GLY A 119 -1.60 10.34 -8.98
N ASN A 120 -1.29 9.07 -9.22
CA ASN A 120 -1.91 7.96 -8.49
C ASN A 120 -0.92 6.86 -8.15
N ILE A 121 -1.08 6.24 -6.96
CA ILE A 121 -0.43 4.98 -6.58
C ILE A 121 -1.54 4.01 -6.22
N SER A 122 -1.57 2.84 -6.84
CA SER A 122 -2.58 1.80 -6.59
C SER A 122 -1.93 0.53 -6.08
N PHE A 123 -2.60 -0.12 -5.14
CA PHE A 123 -2.19 -1.38 -4.51
C PHE A 123 -3.24 -2.45 -4.71
N GLU A 124 -2.82 -3.65 -5.02
CA GLU A 124 -3.66 -4.83 -5.14
C GLU A 124 -3.32 -5.87 -4.06
N LEU A 125 -4.31 -6.65 -3.71
CA LEU A 125 -4.21 -7.65 -2.65
C LEU A 125 -3.30 -8.81 -3.07
N VAL A 126 -2.32 -9.13 -2.21
CA VAL A 126 -1.47 -10.32 -2.34
C VAL A 126 -2.02 -11.45 -1.46
N ARG A 127 -2.31 -11.15 -0.19
CA ARG A 127 -2.85 -12.09 0.79
C ARG A 127 -3.52 -11.36 1.95
N VAL A 128 -4.34 -12.10 2.70
CA VAL A 128 -4.89 -11.63 3.98
C VAL A 128 -4.51 -12.61 5.07
N GLU A 129 -3.99 -12.10 6.16
CA GLU A 129 -3.72 -12.88 7.37
C GLU A 129 -4.80 -12.67 8.43
N ASN A 130 -4.91 -13.63 9.35
CA ASN A 130 -5.87 -13.64 10.46
C ASN A 130 -7.34 -13.52 10.00
N MET A 131 -7.70 -14.21 8.92
CA MET A 131 -9.09 -14.44 8.55
C MET A 131 -9.60 -15.72 9.22
N LEU A 132 -10.80 -15.70 9.78
CA LEU A 132 -11.45 -16.87 10.35
C LEU A 132 -12.15 -17.69 9.27
N ASP A 133 -12.71 -17.04 8.27
CA ASP A 133 -13.34 -17.64 7.09
C ASP A 133 -12.88 -16.92 5.81
N ALA A 134 -12.67 -17.66 4.73
CA ALA A 134 -12.24 -17.12 3.44
C ALA A 134 -13.27 -16.13 2.82
N ASN A 135 -14.49 -16.14 3.31
CA ASN A 135 -15.58 -15.26 2.88
C ASN A 135 -15.73 -14.01 3.78
N ASP A 136 -14.92 -13.89 4.83
CA ASP A 136 -14.97 -12.72 5.72
C ASP A 136 -14.66 -11.43 4.96
N VAL A 137 -15.22 -10.33 5.45
CA VAL A 137 -14.93 -9.00 4.92
C VAL A 137 -13.47 -8.65 5.14
N HIS A 138 -12.80 -8.22 4.08
CA HIS A 138 -11.44 -7.71 4.14
C HIS A 138 -11.23 -6.61 3.11
N ILE A 139 -10.23 -5.76 3.32
CA ILE A 139 -9.80 -4.78 2.32
C ILE A 139 -9.08 -5.51 1.20
N SER A 140 -9.45 -5.20 -0.06
CA SER A 140 -8.94 -5.88 -1.25
C SER A 140 -8.19 -4.96 -2.22
N SER A 141 -8.30 -3.64 -2.06
CA SER A 141 -7.46 -2.67 -2.79
C SER A 141 -7.35 -1.37 -2.03
N HIS A 142 -6.27 -0.65 -2.32
CA HIS A 142 -6.02 0.69 -1.83
C HIS A 142 -5.45 1.54 -2.96
N SER A 143 -5.79 2.83 -3.00
CA SER A 143 -5.08 3.79 -3.85
C SER A 143 -5.04 5.17 -3.22
N ILE A 144 -3.99 5.92 -3.58
CA ILE A 144 -3.81 7.31 -3.20
C ILE A 144 -3.79 8.13 -4.48
N GLU A 145 -4.77 9.01 -4.64
CA GLU A 145 -4.83 9.99 -5.70
C GLU A 145 -4.29 11.34 -5.18
N PHE A 146 -3.20 11.82 -5.76
CA PHE A 146 -2.58 13.08 -5.38
C PHE A 146 -3.18 14.21 -6.20
N LEU A 147 -3.95 15.09 -5.56
CA LEU A 147 -4.53 16.29 -6.18
C LEU A 147 -3.56 17.47 -6.19
N GLY A 148 -2.47 17.37 -5.43
CA GLY A 148 -1.41 18.36 -5.29
C GLY A 148 -0.43 17.97 -4.19
N GLU A 149 0.40 18.94 -3.77
CA GLU A 149 1.38 18.71 -2.68
C GLU A 149 0.70 18.57 -1.30
N ASN A 150 -0.45 19.23 -1.13
CA ASN A 150 -1.15 19.36 0.14
C ASN A 150 -2.56 18.77 0.13
N GLU A 151 -2.93 18.02 -0.90
CA GLU A 151 -4.27 17.45 -1.04
C GLU A 151 -4.22 16.10 -1.73
N MET A 152 -4.96 15.13 -1.20
CA MET A 152 -5.08 13.80 -1.77
C MET A 152 -6.43 13.16 -1.46
N ILE A 153 -6.76 12.09 -2.19
CA ILE A 153 -7.87 11.19 -1.86
C ILE A 153 -7.31 9.80 -1.60
N ALA A 154 -7.61 9.25 -0.43
CA ALA A 154 -7.31 7.86 -0.10
C ALA A 154 -8.56 7.00 -0.36
N HIS A 155 -8.43 6.02 -1.27
CA HIS A 155 -9.49 5.09 -1.62
C HIS A 155 -9.21 3.71 -1.03
N TRP A 156 -10.25 3.07 -0.48
CA TRP A 156 -10.19 1.71 0.05
C TRP A 156 -11.38 0.91 -0.45
N SER A 157 -11.17 -0.28 -0.98
CA SER A 157 -12.25 -1.18 -1.39
C SER A 157 -12.18 -2.48 -0.61
N SER A 158 -13.35 -3.04 -0.32
CA SER A 158 -13.46 -4.31 0.40
C SER A 158 -14.10 -5.39 -0.44
N THR A 159 -13.78 -6.64 -0.09
CA THR A 159 -14.39 -7.85 -0.64
C THR A 159 -15.10 -8.60 0.49
N LYS A 160 -16.23 -9.24 0.17
CA LYS A 160 -16.97 -10.16 1.00
C LYS A 160 -17.50 -11.30 0.14
N ASP A 161 -17.50 -12.53 0.64
CA ASP A 161 -17.95 -13.70 -0.12
C ASP A 161 -17.26 -13.77 -1.50
N GLN A 162 -15.97 -13.39 -1.56
CA GLN A 162 -15.14 -13.32 -2.78
C GLN A 162 -15.71 -12.39 -3.86
N LYS A 163 -16.54 -11.41 -3.50
CA LYS A 163 -17.15 -10.43 -4.41
C LYS A 163 -16.86 -9.01 -3.92
N PRO A 164 -16.77 -8.03 -4.84
CA PRO A 164 -16.72 -6.63 -4.47
C PRO A 164 -17.87 -6.29 -3.50
N ASN A 165 -17.53 -5.61 -2.40
CA ASN A 165 -18.49 -5.29 -1.35
C ASN A 165 -18.71 -3.78 -1.28
N LYS A 166 -17.93 -3.06 -0.49
CA LYS A 166 -18.07 -1.62 -0.26
C LYS A 166 -16.74 -0.90 -0.44
N SER A 167 -16.82 0.38 -0.72
CA SER A 167 -15.67 1.26 -0.81
C SER A 167 -15.78 2.44 0.15
N SER A 168 -14.62 3.02 0.44
CA SER A 168 -14.46 4.25 1.18
C SER A 168 -13.56 5.19 0.40
N ALA A 169 -13.80 6.49 0.51
CA ALA A 169 -12.97 7.52 -0.06
C ALA A 169 -12.85 8.67 0.93
N PHE A 170 -11.64 9.13 1.18
CA PHE A 170 -11.34 10.20 2.12
C PHE A 170 -10.49 11.26 1.42
N ARG A 171 -11.10 12.41 1.17
CA ARG A 171 -10.39 13.59 0.69
C ARG A 171 -9.81 14.32 1.89
N VAL A 172 -8.50 14.45 1.90
CA VAL A 172 -7.77 15.03 3.02
C VAL A 172 -6.79 16.09 2.52
N MET A 173 -6.50 17.08 3.37
CA MET A 173 -5.52 18.12 3.10
C MET A 173 -4.65 18.40 4.32
N ARG A 174 -3.42 18.93 4.05
CA ARG A 174 -2.54 19.47 5.07
C ARG A 174 -2.97 20.90 5.40
N ASN A 175 -3.00 21.23 6.66
CA ASN A 175 -3.29 22.61 7.14
C ASN A 175 -4.48 23.22 6.42
N PRO A 176 -5.72 22.78 6.74
CA PRO A 176 -6.94 23.35 6.17
C PRO A 176 -7.12 24.81 6.58
#